data_c79c176bcc78e67091f5aa22c20ca45b
#
_entry.id   c79c176bcc78e67091f5aa22c20ca45b
#
_cell.length_a   1.000
_cell.length_b   1.000
_cell.length_c   1.000
_cell.angle_alpha   90.00
_cell.angle_beta   90.00
_cell.angle_gamma   90.00
#
_symmetry.space_group_name_H-M   'P 1'
#
loop_
_entity.id
_entity.type
_entity.pdbx_description
1 polymer ?
#
loop_
_entity_poly.entity_id
_entity_poly.type
_entity_poly.pdbx_seq_one_letter_code
_entity_poly.pdbx_strand_id
1 'polypeptide(L)'
;MTCAGHADLVQTREGDWWAVFLACRPINNTFENLGRETFMMPVKWSEDGFPYMTQGDDLVPVIVRREGVKRDESATFGNFEMNDGFDGQTLGMEWMTLRAPATGLYSLSQTPGYLTLKCDSVSASEKKVPAFICRRLQHHKFECSTRMLFCPQSKAEQAA
;
A
#
# COMPACT_ATOMS: atom_id res chain seq x y z
N MET A 1 -0.63 -13.68 12.19
CA MET A 1 -1.12 -12.32 11.95
C MET A 1 -1.86 -11.82 13.18
N THR A 2 -1.94 -10.52 13.36
CA THR A 2 -2.65 -9.84 14.45
C THR A 2 -3.75 -8.93 13.90
N CYS A 3 -4.63 -8.45 14.74
CA CYS A 3 -5.70 -7.50 14.39
C CYS A 3 -6.56 -7.95 13.18
N ALA A 4 -6.76 -9.26 13.01
CA ALA A 4 -7.60 -9.78 11.93
C ALA A 4 -9.08 -9.48 12.21
N GLY A 5 -9.80 -9.01 11.19
CA GLY A 5 -11.22 -8.73 11.29
C GLY A 5 -11.78 -7.93 10.13
N HIS A 6 -13.01 -7.45 10.28
CA HIS A 6 -13.71 -6.64 9.28
C HIS A 6 -13.80 -7.36 7.93
N ALA A 7 -14.27 -8.61 7.96
CA ALA A 7 -14.32 -9.46 6.77
C ALA A 7 -15.61 -9.22 5.98
N ASP A 8 -15.46 -9.13 4.67
CA ASP A 8 -16.54 -9.27 3.69
C ASP A 8 -16.45 -10.63 3.00
N LEU A 9 -17.59 -11.23 2.71
CA LEU A 9 -17.66 -12.52 2.03
C LEU A 9 -18.00 -12.33 0.56
N VAL A 10 -17.27 -13.03 -0.30
CA VAL A 10 -17.47 -13.02 -1.74
C VAL A 10 -17.54 -14.45 -2.28
N GLN A 11 -18.52 -14.72 -3.15
CA GLN A 11 -18.60 -15.99 -3.85
C GLN A 11 -18.02 -15.86 -5.25
N THR A 12 -17.13 -16.78 -5.64
CA THR A 12 -16.59 -16.85 -6.99
C THR A 12 -17.62 -17.36 -7.98
N ARG A 13 -17.35 -17.23 -9.27
CA ARG A 13 -18.23 -17.78 -10.33
C ARG A 13 -18.32 -19.31 -10.28
N GLU A 14 -17.31 -19.97 -9.73
CA GLU A 14 -17.24 -21.42 -9.53
C GLU A 14 -17.98 -21.88 -8.28
N GLY A 15 -18.48 -20.94 -7.46
CA GLY A 15 -19.25 -21.22 -6.24
C GLY A 15 -18.42 -21.26 -4.97
N ASP A 16 -17.11 -21.12 -5.01
CA ASP A 16 -16.24 -21.06 -3.83
C ASP A 16 -16.46 -19.76 -3.06
N TRP A 17 -16.42 -19.85 -1.74
CA TRP A 17 -16.50 -18.68 -0.88
C TRP A 17 -15.14 -18.23 -0.37
N TRP A 18 -14.94 -16.93 -0.37
CA TRP A 18 -13.75 -16.25 0.11
C TRP A 18 -14.11 -15.12 1.05
N ALA A 19 -13.28 -14.91 2.07
CA ALA A 19 -13.32 -13.72 2.91
C ALA A 19 -12.21 -12.77 2.54
N VAL A 20 -12.53 -11.50 2.37
CA VAL A 20 -11.57 -10.39 2.24
C VAL A 20 -11.58 -9.63 3.54
N PHE A 21 -10.46 -9.49 4.21
CA PHE A 21 -10.39 -8.95 5.56
C PHE A 21 -9.09 -8.16 5.81
N LEU A 22 -9.07 -7.41 6.90
CA LEU A 22 -7.90 -6.66 7.37
C LEU A 22 -7.12 -7.48 8.40
N ALA A 23 -5.80 -7.41 8.33
CA ALA A 23 -4.91 -7.92 9.38
C ALA A 23 -3.55 -7.22 9.34
N CYS A 24 -2.76 -7.38 10.41
CA CYS A 24 -1.38 -6.91 10.48
C CYS A 24 -0.39 -8.07 10.39
N ARG A 25 0.75 -7.84 9.75
CA ARG A 25 1.92 -8.72 9.79
C ARG A 25 2.98 -8.11 10.71
N PRO A 26 3.07 -8.53 11.96
CA PRO A 26 4.04 -7.95 12.88
C PRO A 26 5.46 -8.43 12.60
N ILE A 27 6.46 -7.56 12.82
CA ILE A 27 7.87 -7.94 12.96
C ILE A 27 8.10 -8.39 14.40
N ASN A 28 8.78 -9.53 14.56
CA ASN A 28 9.10 -10.09 15.88
C ASN A 28 7.88 -10.21 16.81
N ASN A 29 6.71 -10.48 16.23
CA ASN A 29 5.42 -10.58 16.91
C ASN A 29 5.00 -9.32 17.71
N THR A 30 5.59 -8.16 17.45
CA THR A 30 5.36 -6.94 18.24
C THR A 30 5.09 -5.71 17.38
N PHE A 31 5.91 -5.45 16.33
CA PHE A 31 5.87 -4.19 15.60
C PHE A 31 5.05 -4.31 14.33
N GLU A 32 4.01 -3.50 14.20
CA GLU A 32 3.06 -3.51 13.09
C GLU A 32 3.30 -2.31 12.14
N ASN A 33 4.53 -2.10 11.71
CA ASN A 33 4.97 -0.92 10.95
C ASN A 33 4.23 -0.72 9.62
N LEU A 34 3.75 -1.79 9.00
CA LEU A 34 2.96 -1.71 7.76
C LEU A 34 1.49 -1.35 8.02
N GLY A 35 1.06 -1.38 9.30
CA GLY A 35 -0.33 -1.23 9.65
C GLY A 35 -1.19 -2.40 9.17
N ARG A 36 -2.49 -2.15 9.00
CA ARG A 36 -3.43 -3.17 8.50
C ARG A 36 -3.34 -3.27 6.99
N GLU A 37 -3.19 -4.50 6.52
CA GLU A 37 -3.16 -4.87 5.11
C GLU A 37 -4.42 -5.68 4.75
N THR A 38 -4.75 -5.76 3.47
CA THR A 38 -5.88 -6.56 2.99
C THR A 38 -5.42 -7.98 2.67
N PHE A 39 -6.13 -8.94 3.24
CA PHE A 39 -5.91 -10.38 3.04
C PHE A 39 -7.14 -11.05 2.48
N MET A 40 -6.94 -12.23 1.93
CA MET A 40 -8.02 -13.08 1.40
C MET A 40 -7.79 -14.53 1.80
N MET A 41 -8.86 -15.19 2.24
CA MET A 41 -8.85 -16.62 2.60
C MET A 41 -10.09 -17.34 2.10
N PRO A 42 -9.97 -18.65 1.79
CA PRO A 42 -11.15 -19.46 1.53
C PRO A 42 -12.02 -19.59 2.78
N VAL A 43 -13.30 -19.57 2.57
CA VAL A 43 -14.32 -19.75 3.61
C VAL A 43 -14.96 -21.13 3.45
N LYS A 44 -15.12 -21.82 4.56
CA LYS A 44 -15.96 -23.03 4.66
C LYS A 44 -17.21 -22.70 5.45
N TRP A 45 -18.24 -23.47 5.21
CA TRP A 45 -19.50 -23.36 5.94
C TRP A 45 -19.67 -24.59 6.85
N SER A 46 -20.07 -24.37 8.06
CA SER A 46 -20.47 -25.45 8.97
C SER A 46 -21.85 -26.00 8.61
N GLU A 47 -22.22 -27.15 9.16
CA GLU A 47 -23.53 -27.77 8.90
C GLU A 47 -24.71 -26.90 9.34
N ASP A 48 -24.51 -26.07 10.38
CA ASP A 48 -25.47 -25.10 10.89
C ASP A 48 -25.42 -23.73 10.20
N GLY A 49 -24.65 -23.60 9.12
CA GLY A 49 -24.64 -22.44 8.24
C GLY A 49 -23.75 -21.28 8.69
N PHE A 50 -22.77 -21.51 9.59
CA PHE A 50 -21.79 -20.47 9.96
C PHE A 50 -20.57 -20.51 9.07
N PRO A 51 -20.09 -19.34 8.57
CA PRO A 51 -18.85 -19.24 7.82
C PRO A 51 -17.63 -19.28 8.76
N TYR A 52 -16.60 -20.00 8.36
CA TYR A 52 -15.33 -19.99 9.09
C TYR A 52 -14.13 -20.05 8.14
N MET A 53 -13.03 -19.41 8.53
CA MET A 53 -11.74 -19.41 7.80
C MET A 53 -10.73 -20.36 8.48
N THR A 54 -10.75 -20.41 9.81
CA THR A 54 -9.93 -21.30 10.65
C THR A 54 -10.79 -21.94 11.71
N GLN A 55 -10.36 -23.05 12.30
CA GLN A 55 -11.08 -23.73 13.38
C GLN A 55 -10.18 -23.92 14.61
N GLY A 56 -10.81 -23.94 15.79
CA GLY A 56 -10.09 -24.12 17.05
C GLY A 56 -9.04 -23.05 17.28
N ASP A 57 -7.84 -23.48 17.65
CA ASP A 57 -6.69 -22.61 17.91
C ASP A 57 -5.86 -22.27 16.66
N ASP A 58 -6.33 -22.64 15.48
CA ASP A 58 -5.63 -22.37 14.23
C ASP A 58 -5.51 -20.86 13.97
N LEU A 59 -4.30 -20.40 13.71
CA LEU A 59 -4.03 -19.02 13.37
C LEU A 59 -4.28 -18.75 11.90
N VAL A 60 -4.73 -17.54 11.58
CA VAL A 60 -4.83 -17.07 10.20
C VAL A 60 -3.44 -17.09 9.55
N PRO A 61 -3.22 -17.89 8.47
CA PRO A 61 -1.92 -17.99 7.82
C PRO A 61 -1.60 -16.72 7.03
N VAL A 62 -0.30 -16.44 6.89
CA VAL A 62 0.18 -15.30 6.07
C VAL A 62 0.07 -15.61 4.57
N ILE A 63 0.17 -16.89 4.21
CA ILE A 63 0.14 -17.33 2.80
C ILE A 63 -0.94 -18.39 2.65
N VAL A 64 -1.84 -18.16 1.71
CA VAL A 64 -2.83 -19.14 1.26
C VAL A 64 -2.49 -19.51 -0.18
N ARG A 65 -2.52 -20.80 -0.50
CA ARG A 65 -2.33 -21.31 -1.85
C ARG A 65 -3.66 -21.83 -2.39
N ARG A 66 -3.96 -21.49 -3.63
CA ARG A 66 -5.06 -22.08 -4.40
C ARG A 66 -4.47 -22.72 -5.65
N GLU A 67 -4.78 -23.99 -5.85
CA GLU A 67 -4.42 -24.68 -7.09
C GLU A 67 -5.27 -24.17 -8.27
N GLY A 68 -4.71 -24.24 -9.48
CA GLY A 68 -5.43 -23.88 -10.72
C GLY A 68 -5.55 -22.38 -11.01
N VAL A 69 -5.11 -21.49 -10.11
CA VAL A 69 -5.07 -20.05 -10.39
C VAL A 69 -3.79 -19.71 -11.15
N LYS A 70 -3.96 -19.19 -12.37
CA LYS A 70 -2.82 -18.62 -13.13
C LYS A 70 -2.35 -17.34 -12.44
N ARG A 71 -1.05 -17.21 -12.30
CA ARG A 71 -0.46 -15.95 -11.84
C ARG A 71 -0.66 -14.89 -12.91
N ASP A 72 -1.15 -13.73 -12.52
CA ASP A 72 -1.17 -12.56 -13.39
C ASP A 72 0.25 -12.02 -13.55
N GLU A 73 0.75 -12.00 -14.79
CA GLU A 73 2.09 -11.47 -15.10
C GLU A 73 2.15 -9.94 -14.97
N SER A 74 0.99 -9.29 -15.02
CA SER A 74 0.85 -7.84 -14.83
C SER A 74 0.71 -7.41 -13.35
N ALA A 75 1.01 -8.30 -12.39
CA ALA A 75 0.88 -8.00 -10.97
C ALA A 75 1.63 -6.71 -10.58
N THR A 76 0.91 -5.77 -10.01
CA THR A 76 1.43 -4.46 -9.59
C THR A 76 2.01 -4.46 -8.18
N PHE A 77 2.03 -5.59 -7.51
CA PHE A 77 2.55 -5.76 -6.15
C PHE A 77 3.34 -7.08 -6.04
N GLY A 78 4.29 -7.09 -5.12
CA GLY A 78 5.13 -8.24 -4.88
C GLY A 78 6.58 -7.83 -4.59
N ASN A 79 7.47 -8.80 -4.52
CA ASN A 79 8.89 -8.57 -4.27
C ASN A 79 9.63 -8.39 -5.60
N PHE A 80 9.48 -7.24 -6.21
CA PHE A 80 10.15 -6.86 -7.45
C PHE A 80 10.56 -5.39 -7.41
N GLU A 81 11.57 -5.07 -8.19
CA GLU A 81 12.05 -3.70 -8.37
C GLU A 81 11.01 -2.86 -9.12
N MET A 82 10.86 -1.63 -8.69
CA MET A 82 10.03 -0.63 -9.36
C MET A 82 10.83 0.64 -9.57
N ASN A 83 10.81 1.11 -10.81
CA ASN A 83 11.41 2.38 -11.22
C ASN A 83 10.31 3.30 -11.75
N ASP A 84 10.40 4.59 -11.40
CA ASP A 84 9.59 5.63 -12.03
C ASP A 84 10.51 6.75 -12.51
N GLY A 85 10.56 6.92 -13.83
CA GLY A 85 11.31 7.99 -14.50
C GLY A 85 10.57 9.32 -14.53
N PHE A 86 9.30 9.35 -14.05
CA PHE A 86 8.43 10.53 -14.10
C PHE A 86 8.24 11.11 -15.52
N ASP A 87 8.24 10.23 -16.51
CA ASP A 87 8.12 10.60 -17.93
C ASP A 87 6.64 10.67 -18.40
N GLY A 88 5.72 10.28 -17.53
CA GLY A 88 4.29 10.30 -17.78
C GLY A 88 3.67 11.71 -17.69
N GLN A 89 2.44 11.85 -18.18
CA GLN A 89 1.67 13.10 -18.01
C GLN A 89 1.01 13.20 -16.63
N THR A 90 0.79 12.07 -15.98
CA THR A 90 0.18 11.97 -14.64
C THR A 90 0.96 10.98 -13.80
N LEU A 91 0.91 11.14 -12.48
CA LEU A 91 1.43 10.13 -11.56
C LEU A 91 0.66 8.83 -11.68
N GLY A 92 1.35 7.70 -11.56
CA GLY A 92 0.75 6.38 -11.47
C GLY A 92 -0.11 6.22 -10.22
N MET A 93 -0.99 5.22 -10.21
CA MET A 93 -1.91 4.94 -9.09
C MET A 93 -1.20 4.56 -7.78
N GLU A 94 0.06 4.17 -7.84
CA GLU A 94 0.91 3.85 -6.69
C GLU A 94 1.35 5.08 -5.90
N TRP A 95 1.29 6.26 -6.50
CA TRP A 95 1.64 7.50 -5.84
C TRP A 95 0.45 8.11 -5.11
N MET A 96 0.70 8.58 -3.93
CA MET A 96 -0.32 9.13 -3.04
C MET A 96 0.10 10.47 -2.48
N THR A 97 -0.91 11.27 -2.17
CA THR A 97 -0.77 12.54 -1.47
C THR A 97 -1.28 12.43 -0.04
N LEU A 98 -0.88 13.33 0.81
CA LEU A 98 -1.31 13.33 2.21
C LEU A 98 -2.58 14.18 2.38
N ARG A 99 -3.65 13.58 2.92
CA ARG A 99 -4.94 14.16 3.32
C ARG A 99 -5.87 14.57 2.19
N ALA A 100 -5.35 15.17 1.11
CA ALA A 100 -6.13 15.56 -0.06
C ALA A 100 -5.25 15.52 -1.31
N PRO A 101 -5.83 15.51 -2.52
CA PRO A 101 -5.06 15.62 -3.74
C PRO A 101 -4.17 16.87 -3.72
N ALA A 102 -2.90 16.71 -4.05
CA ALA A 102 -1.91 17.81 -4.09
C ALA A 102 -2.01 18.63 -5.38
N THR A 103 -3.22 19.03 -5.75
CA THR A 103 -3.48 19.81 -6.98
C THR A 103 -2.67 21.11 -6.98
N GLY A 104 -1.82 21.28 -7.99
CA GLY A 104 -0.96 22.45 -8.11
C GLY A 104 0.29 22.45 -7.22
N LEU A 105 0.51 21.40 -6.40
CA LEU A 105 1.71 21.25 -5.58
C LEU A 105 2.80 20.42 -6.24
N TYR A 106 2.52 19.77 -7.38
CA TYR A 106 3.52 19.05 -8.14
C TYR A 106 3.37 19.27 -9.65
N SER A 107 4.40 18.98 -10.41
CA SER A 107 4.42 18.99 -11.87
C SER A 107 5.33 17.89 -12.40
N LEU A 108 4.91 17.22 -13.49
CA LEU A 108 5.71 16.30 -14.28
C LEU A 108 6.22 16.92 -15.58
N SER A 109 5.77 18.13 -15.91
CA SER A 109 6.13 18.84 -17.15
C SER A 109 7.12 19.98 -16.97
N GLN A 110 7.29 20.48 -15.75
CA GLN A 110 8.18 21.59 -15.46
C GLN A 110 9.67 21.24 -15.70
N THR A 111 10.02 20.01 -15.32
CA THR A 111 11.38 19.44 -15.57
C THR A 111 11.17 18.01 -16.04
N PRO A 112 11.23 17.73 -17.36
CA PRO A 112 11.01 16.39 -17.89
C PRO A 112 11.92 15.34 -17.22
N GLY A 113 11.38 14.18 -16.88
CA GLY A 113 12.08 13.12 -16.16
C GLY A 113 12.25 13.37 -14.66
N TYR A 114 11.53 14.36 -14.11
CA TYR A 114 11.52 14.66 -12.69
C TYR A 114 10.12 14.94 -12.18
N LEU A 115 9.83 14.47 -10.98
CA LEU A 115 8.72 14.95 -10.19
C LEU A 115 9.14 16.27 -9.51
N THR A 116 8.60 17.39 -9.97
CA THR A 116 8.84 18.70 -9.35
C THR A 116 7.79 18.92 -8.26
N LEU A 117 8.22 19.11 -7.02
CA LEU A 117 7.35 19.53 -5.92
C LEU A 117 7.51 21.03 -5.68
N LYS A 118 6.39 21.74 -5.57
CA LYS A 118 6.38 23.14 -5.21
C LYS A 118 6.52 23.25 -3.69
N CYS A 119 7.58 23.88 -3.22
CA CYS A 119 7.75 24.16 -1.80
C CYS A 119 6.59 25.00 -1.26
N ASP A 120 6.12 24.68 -0.07
CA ASP A 120 5.06 25.36 0.65
C ASP A 120 5.48 25.55 2.11
N SER A 121 4.83 26.49 2.79
CA SER A 121 5.01 26.75 4.22
C SER A 121 4.38 25.67 5.12
N VAL A 122 3.60 24.75 4.54
CA VAL A 122 2.89 23.69 5.26
C VAL A 122 3.79 22.48 5.45
N SER A 123 4.10 22.17 6.70
CA SER A 123 4.82 20.96 7.08
C SER A 123 3.92 19.71 7.01
N ALA A 124 4.51 18.54 6.74
CA ALA A 124 3.82 17.26 6.78
C ALA A 124 3.23 16.91 8.17
N SER A 125 3.77 17.50 9.26
CA SER A 125 3.25 17.36 10.63
C SER A 125 2.00 18.19 10.92
N GLU A 126 1.71 19.21 10.11
CA GLU A 126 0.51 20.04 10.27
C GLU A 126 -0.74 19.31 9.75
N LYS A 127 -1.93 19.73 10.26
CA LYS A 127 -3.23 19.20 9.80
C LYS A 127 -3.75 19.90 8.53
N LYS A 128 -2.85 20.26 7.63
CA LYS A 128 -3.13 20.88 6.32
C LYS A 128 -2.63 19.98 5.21
N VAL A 129 -2.81 20.35 3.95
CA VAL A 129 -2.29 19.63 2.79
C VAL A 129 -0.89 20.12 2.46
N PRO A 130 0.16 19.34 2.72
CA PRO A 130 1.54 19.72 2.40
C PRO A 130 1.90 19.34 0.96
N ALA A 131 3.01 19.87 0.46
CA ALA A 131 3.67 19.39 -0.75
C ALA A 131 4.34 18.03 -0.46
N PHE A 132 3.56 16.95 -0.53
CA PHE A 132 3.98 15.61 -0.11
C PHE A 132 3.47 14.57 -1.08
N ILE A 133 4.37 13.75 -1.60
CA ILE A 133 4.10 12.59 -2.45
C ILE A 133 4.76 11.37 -1.80
N CYS A 134 4.04 10.27 -1.72
CA CYS A 134 4.55 9.05 -1.11
C CYS A 134 4.01 7.80 -1.80
N ARG A 135 4.60 6.66 -1.46
CA ARG A 135 4.11 5.33 -1.77
C ARG A 135 3.91 4.53 -0.49
N ARG A 136 2.99 3.57 -0.52
CA ARG A 136 2.85 2.62 0.59
C ARG A 136 4.03 1.67 0.64
N LEU A 137 4.52 1.42 1.82
CA LEU A 137 5.43 0.30 2.07
C LEU A 137 4.65 -1.01 1.99
N GLN A 138 5.16 -1.95 1.19
CA GLN A 138 4.59 -3.29 1.02
C GLN A 138 5.35 -4.36 1.80
N HIS A 139 6.59 -4.06 2.19
CA HIS A 139 7.48 -5.00 2.87
C HIS A 139 8.16 -4.35 4.06
N HIS A 140 8.45 -5.15 5.09
CA HIS A 140 9.19 -4.70 6.27
C HIS A 140 10.65 -4.35 5.95
N LYS A 141 11.23 -5.00 4.94
CA LYS A 141 12.57 -4.71 4.43
C LYS A 141 12.43 -4.18 3.02
N PHE A 142 12.92 -3.00 2.80
CA PHE A 142 12.93 -2.36 1.49
C PHE A 142 14.16 -1.47 1.36
N GLU A 143 14.51 -1.20 0.15
CA GLU A 143 15.51 -0.21 -0.23
C GLU A 143 14.87 0.74 -1.24
N CYS A 144 15.13 2.02 -1.10
CA CYS A 144 14.73 2.99 -2.11
C CYS A 144 15.85 4.01 -2.33
N SER A 145 15.95 4.49 -3.56
CA SER A 145 16.86 5.54 -3.93
C SER A 145 16.14 6.58 -4.78
N THR A 146 16.54 7.83 -4.64
CA THR A 146 16.06 8.91 -5.49
C THR A 146 17.17 9.90 -5.75
N ARG A 147 17.10 10.58 -6.89
CA ARG A 147 17.94 11.73 -7.19
C ARG A 147 17.13 12.99 -6.95
N MET A 148 17.57 13.83 -6.01
CA MET A 148 16.91 15.07 -5.67
C MET A 148 17.74 16.28 -6.08
N LEU A 149 17.08 17.26 -6.68
CA LEU A 149 17.62 18.58 -6.94
C LEU A 149 16.95 19.56 -5.97
N PHE A 150 17.70 20.05 -5.00
CA PHE A 150 17.18 20.98 -4.00
C PHE A 150 18.25 22.05 -3.69
N CYS A 151 17.88 23.31 -3.89
CA CYS A 151 18.76 24.47 -3.68
C CYS A 151 18.08 25.45 -2.72
N PRO A 152 18.18 25.24 -1.39
CA PRO A 152 17.54 26.12 -0.42
C PRO A 152 18.14 27.53 -0.47
N GLN A 153 17.27 28.54 -0.35
CA GLN A 153 17.65 29.94 -0.28
C GLN A 153 17.76 30.42 1.19
N SER A 154 17.21 29.65 2.11
CA SER A 154 17.24 29.95 3.55
C SER A 154 17.37 28.66 4.39
N LYS A 155 17.74 28.83 5.67
CA LYS A 155 17.82 27.71 6.63
C LYS A 155 16.44 27.13 7.01
N ALA A 156 15.37 27.84 6.71
CA ALA A 156 14.01 27.39 6.99
C ALA A 156 13.46 26.44 5.92
N GLU A 157 14.10 26.36 4.75
CA GLU A 157 13.68 25.50 3.66
C GLU A 157 14.25 24.09 3.85
N GLN A 158 13.40 23.07 3.77
CA GLN A 158 13.75 21.68 3.96
C GLN A 158 13.07 20.81 2.90
N ALA A 159 13.75 19.78 2.44
CA ALA A 159 13.20 18.70 1.63
C ALA A 159 13.76 17.37 2.12
N ALA A 160 12.91 16.30 2.19
CA ALA A 160 13.26 14.97 2.65
C ALA A 160 12.42 13.91 1.92
#